data_cbc1a7ad431b61aa5d28da020266ba03
#
_entry.id   cbc1a7ad431b61aa5d28da020266ba03
#
_cell.length_a   1.000
_cell.length_b   1.000
_cell.length_c   1.000
_cell.angle_alpha   90.00
_cell.angle_beta   90.00
_cell.angle_gamma   90.00
#
_symmetry.space_group_name_H-M   'P 1'
#
loop_
_entity.id
_entity.type
_entity.pdbx_description
1 polymer ?
#
loop_
_entity_poly.entity_id
_entity_poly.type
_entity_poly.pdbx_seq_one_letter_code
_entity_poly.pdbx_strand_id
1 'polypeptide(L)'
;MGFIIRMPEESRDDTIFAHPIEEEFAKLLDYYHIEWQYEPRTFVLARGESGNIIEAFSPDFYLPGQDLYIELTTMRPKLITRKNRKLRRLRELYPHINIKLFNRQDLRNMMIKYGLDDQAAAILGTQAQDDDK
;
A
#
# COMPACT_ATOMS: atom_id res chain seq x y z
N MET A 1 5.15 24.99 -11.35
CA MET A 1 5.27 24.64 -10.80
C MET A 1 5.16 24.05 -9.85
N GLY A 2 5.09 23.70 -9.56
CA GLY A 2 5.00 23.17 -8.69
C GLY A 2 5.15 22.68 -7.89
N PHE A 3 5.40 22.61 -7.69
CA PHE A 3 5.59 22.26 -6.95
C PHE A 3 5.68 21.99 -6.00
N ILE A 4 5.61 21.73 -6.01
CA ILE A 4 5.74 21.58 -5.23
C ILE A 4 6.25 21.53 -4.31
N ILE A 5 6.29 21.74 -4.13
CA ILE A 5 6.79 22.00 -3.32
C ILE A 5 6.65 21.54 -2.08
N ARG A 6 6.19 20.83 -1.72
CA ARG A 6 6.04 20.29 -0.50
C ARG A 6 7.30 19.70 0.01
N MET A 7 7.49 19.64 1.29
CA MET A 7 8.64 19.04 1.93
C MET A 7 8.33 17.58 2.21
N PRO A 8 8.65 16.69 1.29
CA PRO A 8 8.21 15.29 1.43
C PRO A 8 8.71 14.63 2.68
N GLU A 9 9.92 14.96 3.09
CA GLU A 9 10.49 14.30 4.26
C GLU A 9 9.77 14.69 5.53
N GLU A 10 9.42 15.96 5.64
CA GLU A 10 8.64 16.39 6.79
C GLU A 10 7.29 15.73 6.82
N SER A 11 6.65 15.63 5.67
CA SER A 11 5.37 14.96 5.60
C SER A 11 5.45 13.51 6.05
N ARG A 12 6.51 12.83 5.62
CA ARG A 12 6.70 11.43 5.96
C ARG A 12 6.93 11.24 7.44
N ASP A 13 7.70 12.13 8.05
CA ASP A 13 7.99 12.02 9.47
C ASP A 13 6.73 12.16 10.29
N ASP A 14 5.76 12.93 9.80
CA ASP A 14 4.52 13.15 10.52
C ASP A 14 3.47 12.10 10.23
N THR A 15 3.74 11.17 9.32
CA THR A 15 2.76 10.16 8.95
C THR A 15 2.56 9.17 10.07
N ILE A 16 1.30 8.93 10.40
CA ILE A 16 0.91 7.94 11.41
C ILE A 16 0.29 6.77 10.69
N PHE A 17 0.94 5.61 10.80
CA PHE A 17 0.50 4.42 10.10
C PHE A 17 -0.41 3.58 10.97
N ALA A 18 -1.39 2.93 10.35
CA ALA A 18 -2.34 2.10 11.07
C ALA A 18 -1.72 0.78 11.54
N HIS A 19 -0.75 0.26 10.79
CA HIS A 19 -0.15 -1.04 11.09
C HIS A 19 1.35 -0.99 10.88
N PRO A 20 2.11 -1.80 11.65
CA PRO A 20 3.57 -1.81 11.53
C PRO A 20 4.08 -2.14 10.13
N ILE A 21 3.40 -3.01 9.40
CA ILE A 21 3.85 -3.36 8.05
C ILE A 21 3.85 -2.13 7.14
N GLU A 22 2.93 -1.19 7.38
CA GLU A 22 2.87 0.02 6.58
C GLU A 22 4.09 0.89 6.81
N GLU A 23 4.51 1.00 8.06
CA GLU A 23 5.72 1.76 8.38
C GLU A 23 6.94 1.10 7.78
N GLU A 24 7.02 -0.22 7.86
CA GLU A 24 8.13 -0.96 7.27
C GLU A 24 8.21 -0.75 5.77
N PHE A 25 7.05 -0.78 5.12
CA PHE A 25 7.02 -0.57 3.68
C PHE A 25 7.45 0.84 3.31
N ALA A 26 7.00 1.84 4.09
CA ALA A 26 7.40 3.21 3.82
C ALA A 26 8.91 3.38 3.95
N LYS A 27 9.50 2.76 4.98
CA LYS A 27 10.95 2.82 5.15
C LYS A 27 11.68 2.19 3.97
N LEU A 28 11.15 1.09 3.46
CA LEU A 28 11.72 0.42 2.32
C LEU A 28 11.67 1.31 1.09
N LEU A 29 10.53 1.96 0.87
CA LEU A 29 10.40 2.88 -0.25
C LEU A 29 11.37 4.05 -0.12
N ASP A 30 11.51 4.59 1.09
CA ASP A 30 12.46 5.67 1.32
C ASP A 30 13.89 5.23 1.03
N TYR A 31 14.22 4.03 1.46
CA TYR A 31 15.57 3.51 1.23
C TYR A 31 15.93 3.47 -0.25
N TYR A 32 14.96 3.11 -1.09
CA TYR A 32 15.19 3.03 -2.53
C TYR A 32 14.79 4.30 -3.27
N HIS A 33 14.52 5.37 -2.52
CA HIS A 33 14.19 6.69 -3.09
C HIS A 33 12.96 6.63 -3.98
N ILE A 34 11.98 5.82 -3.57
CA ILE A 34 10.71 5.73 -4.28
C ILE A 34 9.72 6.63 -3.59
N GLU A 35 9.19 7.57 -4.34
CA GLU A 35 8.21 8.51 -3.79
C GLU A 35 6.90 7.79 -3.48
N TRP A 36 6.28 8.15 -2.35
CA TRP A 36 5.03 7.53 -1.94
C TRP A 36 4.12 8.53 -1.26
N GLN A 37 2.83 8.21 -1.31
CA GLN A 37 1.78 8.94 -0.59
C GLN A 37 0.99 7.91 0.21
N TYR A 38 0.64 8.27 1.43
CA TYR A 38 -0.08 7.37 2.33
C TYR A 38 -1.57 7.72 2.29
N GLU A 39 -2.40 6.73 1.91
CA GLU A 39 -3.86 6.87 1.85
C GLU A 39 -4.31 8.17 1.19
N PRO A 40 -3.81 8.47 -0.01
CA PRO A 40 -4.10 9.77 -0.62
C PRO A 40 -5.49 9.87 -1.22
N ARG A 41 -6.17 8.74 -1.42
CA ARG A 41 -7.45 8.74 -2.13
C ARG A 41 -8.37 7.66 -1.62
N THR A 42 -9.65 8.01 -1.54
CA THR A 42 -10.69 7.06 -1.18
C THR A 42 -11.58 6.84 -2.40
N PHE A 43 -11.77 5.58 -2.75
CA PHE A 43 -12.62 5.19 -3.88
C PHE A 43 -13.97 4.75 -3.37
N VAL A 44 -15.02 5.34 -3.91
CA VAL A 44 -16.38 4.95 -3.55
C VAL A 44 -16.74 3.71 -4.35
N LEU A 45 -17.13 2.64 -3.65
CA LEU A 45 -17.48 1.38 -4.27
C LEU A 45 -18.98 1.16 -4.37
N ALA A 46 -19.77 1.79 -3.49
CA ALA A 46 -21.21 1.65 -3.54
C ALA A 46 -21.86 2.83 -2.84
N ARG A 47 -23.01 3.26 -3.39
CA ARG A 47 -23.80 4.33 -2.79
C ARG A 47 -25.21 3.81 -2.56
N GLY A 48 -25.85 4.37 -1.52
CA GLY A 48 -27.22 4.08 -1.21
C GLY A 48 -28.18 4.87 -2.09
N GLU A 49 -29.46 4.68 -1.82
CA GLU A 49 -30.52 5.31 -2.63
C GLU A 49 -30.46 6.83 -2.52
N SER A 50 -30.08 7.34 -1.36
CA SER A 50 -30.01 8.78 -1.15
C SER A 50 -28.69 9.39 -1.62
N GLY A 51 -27.82 8.58 -2.21
CA GLY A 51 -26.52 9.05 -2.67
C GLY A 51 -25.43 8.95 -1.61
N ASN A 52 -25.76 8.50 -0.42
CA ASN A 52 -24.79 8.33 0.65
C ASN A 52 -23.82 7.19 0.32
N ILE A 53 -22.59 7.33 0.82
CA ILE A 53 -21.57 6.29 0.60
C ILE A 53 -21.82 5.15 1.57
N ILE A 54 -21.97 3.93 1.04
CA ILE A 54 -22.17 2.74 1.86
C ILE A 54 -20.97 1.80 1.79
N GLU A 55 -20.10 1.95 0.80
CA GLU A 55 -18.87 1.18 0.76
C GLU A 55 -17.81 2.01 0.07
N ALA A 56 -16.60 2.02 0.65
CA ALA A 56 -15.48 2.77 0.11
C ALA A 56 -14.20 2.02 0.42
N PHE A 57 -13.12 2.39 -0.27
CA PHE A 57 -11.84 1.74 -0.12
C PHE A 57 -10.73 2.77 -0.29
N SER A 58 -9.79 2.80 0.68
CA SER A 58 -8.64 3.70 0.65
C SER A 58 -7.39 2.84 0.63
N PRO A 59 -6.77 2.66 -0.54
CA PRO A 59 -5.51 1.90 -0.59
C PRO A 59 -4.45 2.55 0.29
N ASP A 60 -3.58 1.72 0.85
CA ASP A 60 -2.57 2.18 1.81
C ASP A 60 -1.59 3.16 1.20
N PHE A 61 -1.09 2.87 0.01
CA PHE A 61 -0.06 3.67 -0.63
C PHE A 61 -0.36 3.93 -2.09
N TYR A 62 0.12 5.08 -2.55
CA TYR A 62 0.19 5.37 -3.97
C TYR A 62 1.63 5.76 -4.30
N LEU A 63 2.16 5.16 -5.36
CA LEU A 63 3.51 5.44 -5.84
C LEU A 63 3.40 6.24 -7.13
N PRO A 64 3.60 7.58 -7.04
CA PRO A 64 3.37 8.42 -8.23
C PRO A 64 4.25 8.06 -9.42
N GLY A 65 5.51 7.73 -9.16
CA GLY A 65 6.42 7.40 -10.26
C GLY A 65 6.01 6.15 -11.01
N GLN A 66 5.39 5.21 -10.33
CA GLN A 66 4.95 3.96 -10.93
C GLN A 66 3.48 3.97 -11.30
N ASP A 67 2.74 5.00 -10.88
CA ASP A 67 1.29 5.06 -11.07
C ASP A 67 0.64 3.79 -10.55
N LEU A 68 0.93 3.48 -9.30
CA LEU A 68 0.52 2.21 -8.71
C LEU A 68 0.03 2.41 -7.28
N TYR A 69 -1.17 1.94 -7.01
CA TYR A 69 -1.68 1.85 -5.65
C TYR A 69 -1.29 0.49 -5.07
N ILE A 70 -0.96 0.50 -3.79
CA ILE A 70 -0.59 -0.73 -3.09
C ILE A 70 -1.41 -0.82 -1.81
N GLU A 71 -2.03 -1.98 -1.64
CA GLU A 71 -2.72 -2.32 -0.41
C GLU A 71 -1.93 -3.43 0.27
N LEU A 72 -1.54 -3.20 1.51
CA LEU A 72 -0.77 -4.17 2.27
C LEU A 72 -1.70 -4.99 3.14
N THR A 73 -1.31 -6.23 3.41
CA THR A 73 -2.12 -7.07 4.26
C THR A 73 -1.26 -8.06 5.03
N THR A 74 -1.64 -8.27 6.30
CA THR A 74 -1.15 -9.38 7.10
C THR A 74 -2.30 -10.28 7.50
N MET A 75 -3.43 -10.10 6.86
CA MET A 75 -4.66 -10.75 7.27
C MET A 75 -4.69 -12.22 6.92
N ARG A 76 -5.51 -12.95 7.65
CA ARG A 76 -5.74 -14.36 7.37
C ARG A 76 -6.47 -14.52 6.05
N PRO A 77 -6.37 -15.72 5.44
CA PRO A 77 -6.93 -15.92 4.10
C PRO A 77 -8.39 -15.52 3.94
N LYS A 78 -9.24 -15.77 4.93
CA LYS A 78 -10.63 -15.41 4.75
C LYS A 78 -10.86 -13.90 4.76
N LEU A 79 -10.00 -13.14 5.45
CA LEU A 79 -10.09 -11.70 5.41
C LEU A 79 -9.50 -11.15 4.12
N ILE A 80 -8.51 -11.85 3.58
CA ILE A 80 -7.94 -11.49 2.28
C ILE A 80 -9.01 -11.63 1.20
N THR A 81 -9.88 -12.63 1.32
CA THR A 81 -10.97 -12.81 0.35
C THR A 81 -11.85 -11.58 0.30
N ARG A 82 -12.15 -10.98 1.47
CA ARG A 82 -12.95 -9.76 1.50
C ARG A 82 -12.22 -8.61 0.83
N LYS A 83 -10.92 -8.47 1.09
CA LYS A 83 -10.14 -7.43 0.42
C LYS A 83 -10.09 -7.65 -1.09
N ASN A 84 -9.92 -8.90 -1.51
CA ASN A 84 -9.88 -9.20 -2.92
C ASN A 84 -11.20 -8.86 -3.60
N ARG A 85 -12.33 -9.05 -2.91
CA ARG A 85 -13.62 -8.67 -3.45
C ARG A 85 -13.70 -7.17 -3.67
N LYS A 86 -13.20 -6.39 -2.71
CA LYS A 86 -13.19 -4.93 -2.86
C LYS A 86 -12.27 -4.50 -3.99
N LEU A 87 -11.11 -5.15 -4.13
CA LEU A 87 -10.20 -4.83 -5.21
C LEU A 87 -10.82 -5.12 -6.57
N ARG A 88 -11.52 -6.24 -6.68
CA ARG A 88 -12.18 -6.58 -7.92
C ARG A 88 -13.25 -5.54 -8.24
N ARG A 89 -14.03 -5.14 -7.23
CA ARG A 89 -15.05 -4.12 -7.42
C ARG A 89 -14.43 -2.80 -7.86
N LEU A 90 -13.32 -2.45 -7.24
CA LEU A 90 -12.61 -1.22 -7.59
C LEU A 90 -12.15 -1.24 -9.04
N ARG A 91 -11.61 -2.38 -9.49
CA ARG A 91 -11.15 -2.48 -10.88
C ARG A 91 -12.30 -2.40 -11.87
N GLU A 92 -13.47 -2.89 -11.49
CA GLU A 92 -14.64 -2.77 -12.34
C GLU A 92 -15.10 -1.33 -12.49
N LEU A 93 -15.09 -0.59 -11.37
CA LEU A 93 -15.57 0.78 -11.36
C LEU A 93 -14.54 1.77 -11.86
N TYR A 94 -13.27 1.48 -11.65
CA TYR A 94 -12.17 2.40 -11.98
C TYR A 94 -11.12 1.63 -12.78
N PRO A 95 -11.42 1.27 -14.03
CA PRO A 95 -10.54 0.39 -14.80
C PRO A 95 -9.17 0.98 -15.10
N HIS A 96 -8.99 2.29 -14.93
CA HIS A 96 -7.69 2.90 -15.18
C HIS A 96 -6.75 2.83 -13.99
N ILE A 97 -7.25 2.40 -12.85
CA ILE A 97 -6.45 2.38 -11.63
C ILE A 97 -5.62 1.12 -11.58
N ASN A 98 -4.33 1.29 -11.33
CA ASN A 98 -3.42 0.16 -11.10
C ASN A 98 -3.31 -0.05 -9.60
N ILE A 99 -3.67 -1.25 -9.14
CA ILE A 99 -3.63 -1.54 -7.72
C ILE A 99 -3.22 -3.00 -7.52
N LYS A 100 -2.41 -3.23 -6.49
CA LYS A 100 -1.96 -4.57 -6.13
C LYS A 100 -2.09 -4.77 -4.64
N LEU A 101 -2.37 -6.02 -4.27
CA LEU A 101 -2.43 -6.44 -2.88
C LEU A 101 -1.13 -7.15 -2.54
N PHE A 102 -0.41 -6.63 -1.53
CA PHE A 102 0.89 -7.17 -1.13
C PHE A 102 0.81 -7.67 0.30
N ASN A 103 1.39 -8.84 0.55
CA ASN A 103 1.69 -9.31 1.89
C ASN A 103 3.20 -9.29 2.10
N ARG A 104 3.67 -9.75 3.27
CA ARG A 104 5.11 -9.73 3.55
C ARG A 104 5.88 -10.65 2.61
N GLN A 105 5.27 -11.75 2.22
CA GLN A 105 5.94 -12.63 1.26
C GLN A 105 6.14 -11.95 -0.07
N ASP A 106 5.13 -11.20 -0.51
CA ASP A 106 5.25 -10.45 -1.77
C ASP A 106 6.37 -9.42 -1.68
N LEU A 107 6.48 -8.73 -0.56
CA LEU A 107 7.54 -7.76 -0.36
C LEU A 107 8.90 -8.43 -0.41
N ARG A 108 9.02 -9.58 0.26
CA ARG A 108 10.28 -10.31 0.27
C ARG A 108 10.66 -10.77 -1.12
N ASN A 109 9.68 -11.27 -1.88
CA ASN A 109 9.94 -11.72 -3.24
C ASN A 109 10.42 -10.58 -4.12
N MET A 110 9.81 -9.41 -3.94
CA MET A 110 10.21 -8.24 -4.70
C MET A 110 11.66 -7.85 -4.38
N MET A 111 12.04 -7.94 -3.12
CA MET A 111 13.39 -7.60 -2.71
C MET A 111 14.41 -8.57 -3.30
N ILE A 112 14.08 -9.84 -3.28
CA ILE A 112 14.96 -10.86 -3.85
C ILE A 112 15.11 -10.62 -5.35
N LYS A 113 14.00 -10.34 -6.02
CA LYS A 113 13.99 -10.13 -7.45
C LYS A 113 14.92 -9.02 -7.89
N TYR A 114 15.03 -7.99 -7.06
CA TYR A 114 15.87 -6.84 -7.42
C TYR A 114 17.23 -6.86 -6.73
N GLY A 115 17.60 -7.98 -6.12
CA GLY A 115 18.90 -8.10 -5.50
C GLY A 115 19.09 -7.23 -4.28
N LEU A 116 18.01 -6.97 -3.56
CA LEU A 116 18.04 -6.03 -2.45
C LEU A 116 17.86 -6.73 -1.11
N ASP A 117 18.05 -8.02 -1.10
CA ASP A 117 17.66 -8.87 0.01
C ASP A 117 18.32 -8.53 1.34
N ASP A 118 19.63 -8.27 1.36
CA ASP A 118 20.32 -8.08 2.64
C ASP A 118 19.79 -6.87 3.39
N GLN A 119 19.71 -5.74 2.73
CA GLN A 119 19.30 -4.52 3.39
C GLN A 119 17.82 -4.47 3.63
N ALA A 120 17.06 -5.01 2.70
CA ALA A 120 15.63 -5.08 2.88
C ALA A 120 15.27 -5.99 4.04
N ALA A 121 16.00 -7.07 4.22
CA ALA A 121 15.78 -7.94 5.37
C ALA A 121 16.02 -7.21 6.67
N ALA A 122 17.04 -6.35 6.71
CA ALA A 122 17.32 -5.56 7.91
C ALA A 122 16.19 -4.58 8.20
N ILE A 123 15.62 -3.98 7.16
CA ILE A 123 14.53 -3.02 7.32
C ILE A 123 13.25 -3.71 7.79
N LEU A 124 12.91 -4.83 7.16
CA LEU A 124 11.70 -5.57 7.51
C LEU A 124 11.84 -6.34 8.81
N GLY A 125 13.08 -6.61 9.20
CA GLY A 125 13.31 -7.30 10.44
C GLY A 125 12.91 -8.76 10.38
N THR A 126 12.95 -9.41 11.55
CA THR A 126 12.66 -10.84 11.62
C THR A 126 11.19 -11.15 11.53
N GLN A 127 10.35 -10.16 11.71
CA GLN A 127 8.90 -10.39 11.65
C GLN A 127 8.45 -10.90 10.30
N ALA A 128 9.21 -10.59 9.27
CA ALA A 128 8.86 -11.05 7.94
C ALA A 128 8.81 -12.57 7.87
N GLN A 129 9.61 -13.24 8.68
CA GLN A 129 9.62 -14.69 8.68
C GLN A 129 8.40 -15.27 9.39
N ASP A 130 7.96 -14.61 10.44
CA ASP A 130 6.84 -15.11 11.21
C ASP A 130 5.56 -15.09 10.41
N ASP A 131 5.41 -14.15 9.52
CA ASP A 131 4.17 -13.98 8.77
C ASP A 131 4.01 -15.05 7.70
N ASP A 132 5.02 -15.82 7.43
CA ASP A 132 4.96 -16.86 6.41
C ASP A 132 4.34 -18.14 6.90
N LYS A 133 4.08 -18.24 8.15
CA LYS A 133 3.61 -19.50 8.74
C LYS A 133 2.12 -19.69 8.70
#